data_e68a8093a5d54aacdbab8fb443c79f57
#
_entry.id   e68a8093a5d54aacdbab8fb443c79f57
#
_cell.length_a   1.000
_cell.length_b   1.000
_cell.length_c   1.000
_cell.angle_alpha   90.00
_cell.angle_beta   90.00
_cell.angle_gamma   90.00
#
_symmetry.space_group_name_H-M   'P 1'
#
loop_
_entity.id
_entity.type
_entity.pdbx_description
1 polymer ?
#
loop_
_entity_poly.entity_id
_entity_poly.type
_entity_poly.pdbx_seq_one_letter_code
_entity_poly.pdbx_strand_id
1 'polypeptide(L)'
;MKTMIATCALSALLVGSFLAGTLLATAPAAAQTDAAAHADHAAPAAAKPAKVTLVYEHELPQVPGKSVKGVLVEYGPGASNVAHTHAPSALIYATVLDGAVLNQINGGPVRTFRKGENFTELPGDFHNVSANASQTEPATLLAVFVVDTNDKILTTPADAPR
;
A
#
# COMPACT_ATOMS: atom_id res chain seq x y z
N MET A 1 -25.42 9.44 43.44
CA MET A 1 -25.55 10.80 43.98
C MET A 1 -24.21 11.50 43.92
N LYS A 2 -24.05 12.44 43.05
CA LYS A 2 -23.47 13.79 43.15
C LYS A 2 -23.17 14.29 41.73
N THR A 3 -24.11 15.12 41.32
CA THR A 3 -24.10 16.01 40.16
C THR A 3 -23.11 17.14 40.43
N MET A 4 -22.27 17.49 39.47
CA MET A 4 -21.66 18.83 39.46
C MET A 4 -21.77 19.44 38.08
N ILE A 5 -22.56 20.49 38.03
CA ILE A 5 -22.74 21.44 36.94
C ILE A 5 -21.76 22.60 37.22
N ALA A 6 -21.07 23.08 36.20
CA ALA A 6 -20.42 24.39 36.18
C ALA A 6 -20.22 24.77 34.70
N THR A 7 -20.89 25.63 34.19
CA THR A 7 -21.07 27.10 34.22
C THR A 7 -20.37 27.73 32.99
N CYS A 8 -21.24 28.29 32.16
CA CYS A 8 -21.02 29.21 31.04
C CYS A 8 -20.21 30.45 31.45
N ALA A 9 -19.30 30.90 30.63
CA ALA A 9 -18.83 32.29 30.64
C ALA A 9 -18.86 32.84 29.23
N LEU A 10 -19.79 33.73 29.05
CA LEU A 10 -20.01 34.62 27.91
C LEU A 10 -19.14 35.86 28.12
N SER A 11 -18.34 36.29 27.19
CA SER A 11 -17.69 37.61 27.20
C SER A 11 -17.74 38.25 25.83
N ALA A 12 -18.22 39.48 25.86
CA ALA A 12 -18.75 40.34 24.84
C ALA A 12 -17.71 41.03 23.95
N LEU A 13 -18.21 41.41 22.79
CA LEU A 13 -17.92 42.49 21.83
C LEU A 13 -16.85 43.54 22.20
N LEU A 14 -16.01 43.84 21.21
CA LEU A 14 -15.57 45.22 20.95
C LEU A 14 -15.50 45.46 19.43
N VAL A 15 -16.38 46.35 18.98
CA VAL A 15 -16.44 46.93 17.64
C VAL A 15 -15.40 48.05 17.58
N GLY A 16 -14.53 48.01 16.60
CA GLY A 16 -13.61 49.08 16.29
C GLY A 16 -13.61 49.37 14.78
N SER A 17 -14.41 50.35 14.39
CA SER A 17 -14.41 50.95 13.05
C SER A 17 -13.19 51.83 12.84
N PHE A 18 -12.38 51.57 11.83
CA PHE A 18 -11.46 52.56 11.26
C PHE A 18 -11.71 52.67 9.76
N LEU A 19 -12.24 53.80 9.35
CA LEU A 19 -12.24 54.32 7.99
C LEU A 19 -10.88 54.98 7.77
N ALA A 20 -10.18 54.60 6.70
CA ALA A 20 -9.28 55.54 6.02
C ALA A 20 -8.83 54.94 4.65
N GLY A 21 -9.21 55.62 3.56
CA GLY A 21 -8.30 56.10 2.57
C GLY A 21 -7.94 55.15 1.43
N THR A 22 -8.73 55.27 0.37
CA THR A 22 -8.37 54.78 -0.98
C THR A 22 -7.21 55.58 -1.60
N LEU A 23 -6.11 54.90 -1.89
CA LEU A 23 -5.14 55.38 -2.89
C LEU A 23 -5.07 54.33 -4.01
N LEU A 24 -5.67 54.68 -5.17
CA LEU A 24 -5.46 53.94 -6.42
C LEU A 24 -4.05 54.21 -6.91
N ALA A 25 -3.18 53.24 -6.86
CA ALA A 25 -1.95 53.22 -7.61
C ALA A 25 -2.08 52.21 -8.76
N THR A 26 -2.22 52.74 -9.98
CA THR A 26 -2.18 51.93 -11.21
C THR A 26 -0.71 51.58 -11.48
N ALA A 27 -0.34 50.31 -11.28
CA ALA A 27 0.89 49.76 -11.76
C ALA A 27 0.72 49.15 -13.17
N PRO A 28 1.67 49.29 -14.10
CA PRO A 28 1.56 48.69 -15.42
C PRO A 28 1.67 47.18 -15.35
N ALA A 29 0.80 46.51 -16.10
CA ALA A 29 0.82 45.08 -16.28
C ALA A 29 2.10 44.66 -17.01
N ALA A 30 3.03 44.06 -16.32
CA ALA A 30 4.13 43.33 -16.95
C ALA A 30 3.58 42.00 -17.49
N ALA A 31 3.66 41.82 -18.80
CA ALA A 31 3.34 40.55 -19.44
C ALA A 31 4.31 39.47 -18.93
N GLN A 32 3.78 38.57 -18.09
CA GLN A 32 4.49 37.32 -17.76
C GLN A 32 4.34 36.38 -18.97
N THR A 33 5.43 36.20 -19.67
CA THR A 33 5.55 35.09 -20.62
C THR A 33 5.65 33.81 -19.79
N ASP A 34 4.57 33.05 -19.72
CA ASP A 34 4.57 31.68 -19.20
C ASP A 34 5.43 30.80 -20.12
N ALA A 35 6.72 30.71 -19.75
CA ALA A 35 7.56 29.62 -20.21
C ALA A 35 7.08 28.37 -19.47
N ALA A 36 6.15 27.64 -20.11
CA ALA A 36 5.79 26.30 -19.68
C ALA A 36 7.05 25.45 -19.70
N ALA A 37 7.66 25.26 -18.51
CA ALA A 37 8.66 24.25 -18.32
C ALA A 37 7.97 22.91 -18.53
N HIS A 38 8.18 22.31 -19.70
CA HIS A 38 7.91 20.89 -19.89
C HIS A 38 8.82 20.14 -18.91
N ALA A 39 8.26 19.81 -17.74
CA ALA A 39 8.86 18.81 -16.88
C ALA A 39 8.87 17.52 -17.71
N ASP A 40 10.05 17.12 -18.11
CA ASP A 40 10.31 15.83 -18.73
C ASP A 40 9.90 14.78 -17.71
N HIS A 41 8.69 14.25 -17.86
CA HIS A 41 8.19 13.14 -17.06
C HIS A 41 8.92 11.91 -17.59
N ALA A 42 10.16 11.72 -17.11
CA ALA A 42 10.81 10.44 -17.26
C ALA A 42 9.83 9.37 -16.76
N ALA A 43 9.47 8.43 -17.64
CA ALA A 43 8.63 7.31 -17.27
C ALA A 43 9.25 6.66 -16.02
N PRO A 44 8.47 6.33 -14.98
CA PRO A 44 9.01 5.73 -13.78
C PRO A 44 9.80 4.50 -14.18
N ALA A 45 11.07 4.44 -13.76
CA ALA A 45 11.92 3.28 -14.01
C ALA A 45 11.16 2.03 -13.56
N ALA A 46 11.12 1.00 -14.42
CA ALA A 46 10.42 -0.23 -14.12
C ALA A 46 10.87 -0.73 -12.74
N ALA A 47 9.92 -0.90 -11.82
CA ALA A 47 10.22 -1.33 -10.46
C ALA A 47 10.94 -2.68 -10.51
N LYS A 48 12.01 -2.82 -9.74
CA LYS A 48 12.71 -4.10 -9.63
C LYS A 48 11.78 -5.14 -9.02
N PRO A 49 11.70 -6.37 -9.54
CA PRO A 49 10.88 -7.42 -8.94
C PRO A 49 11.45 -7.80 -7.57
N ALA A 50 10.58 -8.25 -6.68
CA ALA A 50 11.00 -8.89 -5.44
C ALA A 50 11.63 -10.25 -5.74
N LYS A 51 12.56 -10.69 -4.88
CA LYS A 51 13.06 -12.05 -4.89
C LYS A 51 12.07 -12.94 -4.12
N VAL A 52 11.60 -14.01 -4.78
CA VAL A 52 10.60 -14.94 -4.24
C VAL A 52 11.26 -16.32 -4.09
N THR A 53 11.21 -16.88 -2.88
CA THR A 53 11.87 -18.16 -2.56
C THR A 53 10.91 -19.08 -1.80
N LEU A 54 10.67 -20.28 -2.32
CA LEU A 54 10.00 -21.34 -1.56
C LEU A 54 10.95 -21.82 -0.47
N VAL A 55 10.61 -21.60 0.80
CA VAL A 55 11.45 -21.94 1.96
C VAL A 55 10.90 -23.12 2.77
N TYR A 56 9.66 -23.51 2.54
CA TYR A 56 9.01 -24.61 3.22
C TYR A 56 7.92 -25.23 2.34
N GLU A 57 7.81 -26.55 2.35
CA GLU A 57 6.69 -27.29 1.75
C GLU A 57 6.45 -28.58 2.53
N HIS A 58 5.20 -28.83 2.90
CA HIS A 58 4.81 -30.06 3.58
C HIS A 58 3.33 -30.39 3.31
N GLU A 59 3.05 -31.64 2.96
CA GLU A 59 1.67 -32.14 2.88
C GLU A 59 1.05 -32.20 4.29
N LEU A 60 -0.25 -31.92 4.39
CA LEU A 60 -1.00 -32.01 5.64
C LEU A 60 -1.55 -33.43 5.82
N PRO A 61 -0.96 -34.27 6.70
CA PRO A 61 -1.39 -35.67 6.84
C PRO A 61 -2.85 -35.82 7.25
N GLN A 62 -3.35 -34.85 8.05
CA GLN A 62 -4.73 -34.84 8.57
C GLN A 62 -5.73 -34.22 7.61
N VAL A 63 -5.27 -33.61 6.50
CA VAL A 63 -6.11 -33.01 5.45
C VAL A 63 -5.59 -33.47 4.08
N PRO A 64 -5.91 -34.69 3.66
CA PRO A 64 -5.41 -35.27 2.42
C PRO A 64 -5.64 -34.36 1.21
N GLY A 65 -4.64 -34.21 0.36
CA GLY A 65 -4.68 -33.36 -0.84
C GLY A 65 -4.37 -31.88 -0.58
N LYS A 66 -4.06 -31.50 0.66
CA LYS A 66 -3.62 -30.14 1.01
C LYS A 66 -2.17 -30.12 1.48
N SER A 67 -1.51 -29.00 1.20
CA SER A 67 -0.14 -28.71 1.62
C SER A 67 -0.05 -27.33 2.26
N VAL A 68 0.90 -27.19 3.16
CA VAL A 68 1.40 -25.88 3.60
C VAL A 68 2.68 -25.56 2.84
N LYS A 69 2.76 -24.35 2.26
CA LYS A 69 3.98 -23.86 1.61
C LYS A 69 4.36 -22.51 2.18
N GLY A 70 5.61 -22.34 2.58
CA GLY A 70 6.18 -21.08 3.03
C GLY A 70 6.97 -20.42 1.91
N VAL A 71 6.63 -19.18 1.57
CA VAL A 71 7.27 -18.39 0.52
C VAL A 71 7.84 -17.12 1.14
N LEU A 72 9.16 -16.97 1.06
CA LEU A 72 9.84 -15.76 1.48
C LEU A 72 9.89 -14.78 0.30
N VAL A 73 9.44 -13.54 0.53
CA VAL A 73 9.45 -12.46 -0.46
C VAL A 73 10.34 -11.34 0.06
N GLU A 74 11.42 -11.08 -0.65
CA GLU A 74 12.43 -10.09 -0.30
C GLU A 74 12.35 -8.92 -1.29
N TYR A 75 11.90 -7.77 -0.82
CA TYR A 75 11.80 -6.53 -1.59
C TYR A 75 13.02 -5.66 -1.35
N GLY A 76 13.79 -5.36 -2.40
CA GLY A 76 14.75 -4.25 -2.35
C GLY A 76 14.02 -2.91 -2.23
N PRO A 77 14.75 -1.79 -2.01
CA PRO A 77 14.19 -0.46 -2.03
C PRO A 77 13.42 -0.16 -3.32
N GLY A 78 12.16 0.27 -3.20
CA GLY A 78 11.26 0.54 -4.32
C GLY A 78 10.83 -0.66 -5.15
N ALA A 79 11.15 -1.89 -4.72
CA ALA A 79 10.78 -3.11 -5.46
C ALA A 79 9.27 -3.40 -5.35
N SER A 80 8.72 -3.97 -6.42
CA SER A 80 7.32 -4.42 -6.45
C SER A 80 7.18 -5.64 -7.34
N ASN A 81 6.15 -6.44 -7.09
CA ASN A 81 5.70 -7.48 -8.00
C ASN A 81 4.59 -6.94 -8.90
N VAL A 82 4.47 -7.48 -10.10
CA VAL A 82 3.34 -7.22 -10.99
C VAL A 82 2.04 -7.71 -10.34
N ALA A 83 0.92 -7.10 -10.71
CA ALA A 83 -0.39 -7.56 -10.28
C ALA A 83 -0.60 -9.02 -10.70
N HIS A 84 -1.20 -9.84 -9.83
CA HIS A 84 -1.28 -11.28 -10.03
C HIS A 84 -2.47 -11.91 -9.27
N THR A 85 -2.74 -13.16 -9.59
CA THR A 85 -3.59 -14.07 -8.80
C THR A 85 -2.74 -15.20 -8.24
N HIS A 86 -3.23 -15.82 -7.18
CA HIS A 86 -2.65 -17.06 -6.65
C HIS A 86 -3.39 -18.30 -7.15
N ALA A 87 -2.84 -19.48 -6.86
CA ALA A 87 -3.51 -20.73 -7.15
C ALA A 87 -4.98 -20.71 -6.63
N PRO A 88 -5.97 -21.19 -7.41
CA PRO A 88 -7.38 -21.04 -7.07
C PRO A 88 -7.78 -21.65 -5.72
N SER A 89 -6.98 -22.59 -5.20
CA SER A 89 -7.20 -23.24 -3.90
C SER A 89 -6.47 -22.55 -2.75
N ALA A 90 -5.65 -21.50 -3.02
CA ALA A 90 -4.74 -20.93 -2.05
C ALA A 90 -5.44 -20.01 -1.04
N LEU A 91 -5.41 -20.36 0.24
CA LEU A 91 -5.55 -19.43 1.34
C LEU A 91 -4.16 -19.00 1.78
N ILE A 92 -3.90 -17.71 1.87
CA ILE A 92 -2.59 -17.18 2.22
C ILE A 92 -2.67 -16.36 3.49
N TYR A 93 -1.79 -16.65 4.44
CA TYR A 93 -1.51 -15.81 5.59
C TYR A 93 -0.12 -15.22 5.42
N ALA A 94 -0.05 -13.90 5.29
CA ALA A 94 1.20 -13.19 5.06
C ALA A 94 1.59 -12.33 6.27
N THR A 95 2.85 -12.42 6.71
CA THR A 95 3.40 -11.66 7.84
C THR A 95 4.64 -10.89 7.41
N VAL A 96 4.69 -9.59 7.72
CA VAL A 96 5.87 -8.76 7.48
C VAL A 96 6.93 -9.09 8.52
N LEU A 97 8.07 -9.61 8.08
CA LEU A 97 9.19 -9.96 8.95
C LEU A 97 10.11 -8.78 9.21
N ASP A 98 10.26 -7.89 8.21
CA ASP A 98 11.07 -6.67 8.34
C ASP A 98 10.61 -5.59 7.36
N GLY A 99 10.86 -4.31 7.71
CA GLY A 99 10.43 -3.16 6.90
C GLY A 99 8.92 -2.95 6.89
N ALA A 100 8.40 -2.52 5.74
CA ALA A 100 6.98 -2.31 5.50
C ALA A 100 6.60 -2.61 4.05
N VAL A 101 5.43 -3.22 3.83
CA VAL A 101 4.92 -3.55 2.51
C VAL A 101 3.58 -2.85 2.24
N LEU A 102 3.37 -2.47 0.98
CA LEU A 102 2.09 -2.01 0.46
C LEU A 102 1.34 -3.22 -0.11
N ASN A 103 0.08 -3.34 0.24
CA ASN A 103 -0.82 -4.39 -0.22
C ASN A 103 -2.13 -3.79 -0.69
N GLN A 104 -2.66 -4.30 -1.81
CA GLN A 104 -4.01 -4.01 -2.30
C GLN A 104 -4.63 -5.27 -2.88
N ILE A 105 -5.81 -5.65 -2.39
CA ILE A 105 -6.57 -6.82 -2.85
C ILE A 105 -7.88 -6.34 -3.47
N ASN A 106 -8.25 -6.93 -4.62
CA ASN A 106 -9.53 -6.74 -5.32
C ASN A 106 -9.90 -5.26 -5.57
N GLY A 107 -8.91 -4.41 -5.85
CA GLY A 107 -9.15 -2.97 -6.08
C GLY A 107 -9.60 -2.20 -4.84
N GLY A 108 -9.54 -2.79 -3.66
CA GLY A 108 -9.78 -2.13 -2.38
C GLY A 108 -8.73 -1.05 -2.07
N PRO A 109 -8.73 -0.47 -0.87
CA PRO A 109 -7.73 0.53 -0.50
C PRO A 109 -6.33 -0.07 -0.41
N VAL A 110 -5.32 0.67 -0.87
CA VAL A 110 -3.92 0.34 -0.60
C VAL A 110 -3.65 0.50 0.89
N ARG A 111 -3.12 -0.55 1.52
CA ARG A 111 -2.78 -0.57 2.94
C ARG A 111 -1.29 -0.80 3.11
N THR A 112 -0.71 -0.18 4.16
CA THR A 112 0.67 -0.42 4.57
C THR A 112 0.67 -1.38 5.75
N PHE A 113 1.45 -2.47 5.63
CA PHE A 113 1.70 -3.41 6.71
C PHE A 113 3.17 -3.33 7.12
N ARG A 114 3.40 -3.15 8.42
CA ARG A 114 4.74 -3.01 9.02
C ARG A 114 5.19 -4.31 9.68
N LYS A 115 6.43 -4.38 10.06
CA LYS A 115 7.01 -5.51 10.80
C LYS A 115 6.10 -6.00 11.93
N GLY A 116 5.78 -7.29 11.90
CA GLY A 116 4.87 -7.97 12.82
C GLY A 116 3.39 -7.88 12.44
N GLU A 117 3.00 -7.02 11.48
CA GLU A 117 1.63 -6.98 10.97
C GLU A 117 1.43 -8.06 9.91
N ASN A 118 0.16 -8.42 9.69
CA ASN A 118 -0.23 -9.52 8.81
C ASN A 118 -1.51 -9.19 8.03
N PHE A 119 -1.71 -9.93 6.96
CA PHE A 119 -2.94 -9.91 6.17
C PHE A 119 -3.24 -11.29 5.61
N THR A 120 -4.47 -11.47 5.15
CA THR A 120 -4.93 -12.71 4.52
C THR A 120 -5.37 -12.43 3.10
N GLU A 121 -5.06 -13.35 2.18
CA GLU A 121 -5.59 -13.40 0.84
C GLU A 121 -6.42 -14.67 0.70
N LEU A 122 -7.63 -14.52 0.19
CA LEU A 122 -8.57 -15.63 0.02
C LEU A 122 -8.40 -16.29 -1.36
N PRO A 123 -8.85 -17.54 -1.54
CA PRO A 123 -8.89 -18.18 -2.84
C PRO A 123 -9.61 -17.32 -3.88
N GLY A 124 -8.92 -17.04 -4.99
CA GLY A 124 -9.44 -16.21 -6.08
C GLY A 124 -9.24 -14.71 -5.94
N ASP A 125 -8.65 -14.23 -4.85
CA ASP A 125 -8.31 -12.81 -4.71
C ASP A 125 -7.32 -12.36 -5.79
N PHE A 126 -7.52 -11.12 -6.26
CA PHE A 126 -6.62 -10.45 -7.18
C PHE A 126 -5.72 -9.49 -6.40
N HIS A 127 -4.43 -9.76 -6.39
CA HIS A 127 -3.41 -8.96 -5.70
C HIS A 127 -2.94 -7.83 -6.62
N ASN A 128 -3.53 -6.65 -6.46
CA ASN A 128 -3.27 -5.49 -7.31
C ASN A 128 -1.93 -4.82 -7.01
N VAL A 129 -1.59 -4.69 -5.72
CA VAL A 129 -0.37 -4.04 -5.26
C VAL A 129 0.36 -4.93 -4.25
N SER A 130 1.60 -5.26 -4.57
CA SER A 130 2.53 -6.02 -3.73
C SER A 130 3.90 -5.36 -3.84
N ALA A 131 4.22 -4.42 -2.93
CA ALA A 131 5.38 -3.55 -3.08
C ALA A 131 6.04 -3.20 -1.74
N ASN A 132 7.32 -2.82 -1.80
CA ASN A 132 8.00 -2.18 -0.69
C ASN A 132 7.43 -0.77 -0.47
N ALA A 133 7.10 -0.43 0.77
CA ALA A 133 6.65 0.92 1.13
C ALA A 133 7.79 1.95 1.15
N SER A 134 9.05 1.50 1.16
CA SER A 134 10.26 2.35 1.23
C SER A 134 11.02 2.37 -0.10
N GLN A 135 11.54 3.53 -0.45
CA GLN A 135 12.45 3.71 -1.59
C GLN A 135 13.93 3.56 -1.19
N THR A 136 14.24 3.45 0.10
CA THR A 136 15.61 3.43 0.62
C THR A 136 15.94 2.19 1.44
N GLU A 137 14.95 1.59 2.09
CA GLU A 137 15.14 0.45 2.98
C GLU A 137 14.49 -0.81 2.41
N PRO A 138 15.03 -2.01 2.62
CA PRO A 138 14.41 -3.26 2.20
C PRO A 138 13.20 -3.62 3.04
N ALA A 139 12.38 -4.55 2.53
CA ALA A 139 11.31 -5.19 3.28
C ALA A 139 11.28 -6.70 3.01
N THR A 140 10.82 -7.47 4.00
CA THR A 140 10.72 -8.93 3.90
C THR A 140 9.36 -9.41 4.41
N LEU A 141 8.74 -10.28 3.65
CA LEU A 141 7.43 -10.88 3.90
C LEU A 141 7.56 -12.41 3.90
N LEU A 142 6.91 -13.08 4.84
CA LEU A 142 6.66 -14.52 4.77
C LEU A 142 5.19 -14.75 4.42
N ALA A 143 4.93 -15.36 3.28
CA ALA A 143 3.61 -15.79 2.86
C ALA A 143 3.45 -17.29 3.08
N VAL A 144 2.48 -17.69 3.91
CA VAL A 144 2.16 -19.09 4.21
C VAL A 144 0.89 -19.47 3.45
N PHE A 145 1.02 -20.39 2.53
CA PHE A 145 -0.07 -20.92 1.70
C PHE A 145 -0.63 -22.20 2.30
N VAL A 146 -1.93 -22.30 2.42
CA VAL A 146 -2.64 -23.56 2.49
C VAL A 146 -3.29 -23.76 1.13
N VAL A 147 -2.85 -24.80 0.40
CA VAL A 147 -3.13 -24.93 -1.02
C VAL A 147 -3.29 -26.41 -1.40
N ASP A 148 -3.93 -26.71 -2.53
CA ASP A 148 -3.98 -28.08 -3.03
C ASP A 148 -2.56 -28.57 -3.35
N THR A 149 -2.22 -29.79 -2.93
CA THR A 149 -0.89 -30.40 -3.10
C THR A 149 -0.47 -30.44 -4.57
N ASN A 150 -1.44 -30.55 -5.48
CA ASN A 150 -1.20 -30.60 -6.92
C ASN A 150 -1.04 -29.23 -7.58
N ASP A 151 -1.35 -28.14 -6.90
CA ASP A 151 -1.12 -26.78 -7.40
C ASP A 151 0.36 -26.46 -7.36
N LYS A 152 1.02 -26.53 -8.53
CA LYS A 152 2.46 -26.27 -8.67
C LYS A 152 2.77 -24.82 -9.03
N ILE A 153 1.80 -24.09 -9.62
CA ILE A 153 1.92 -22.68 -9.96
C ILE A 153 1.20 -21.88 -8.86
N LEU A 154 1.98 -21.29 -7.95
CA LEU A 154 1.41 -20.54 -6.81
C LEU A 154 0.99 -19.13 -7.16
N THR A 155 1.52 -18.57 -8.25
CA THR A 155 1.27 -17.18 -8.66
C THR A 155 1.22 -17.08 -10.18
N THR A 156 0.20 -16.39 -10.70
CA THR A 156 -0.01 -16.15 -12.12
C THR A 156 -0.11 -14.64 -12.35
N PRO A 157 0.84 -14.01 -13.09
CA PRO A 157 0.76 -12.59 -13.45
C PRO A 157 -0.53 -12.26 -14.20
N ALA A 158 -1.04 -11.04 -14.02
CA ALA A 158 -2.30 -10.60 -14.63
C ALA A 158 -2.23 -10.53 -16.16
N ASP A 159 -1.05 -10.30 -16.71
CA ASP A 159 -0.74 -10.21 -18.15
C ASP A 159 -0.21 -11.52 -18.75
N ALA A 160 -0.21 -12.63 -17.98
CA ALA A 160 0.19 -13.93 -18.50
C ALA A 160 -0.74 -14.37 -19.65
N PRO A 161 -0.20 -14.89 -20.78
CA PRO A 161 -1.03 -15.43 -21.85
C PRO A 161 -1.90 -16.58 -21.32
N ARG A 162 -3.17 -16.57 -21.69
CA ARG A 162 -4.15 -17.61 -21.34
C ARG A 162 -4.08 -18.76 -22.32
#